data_cc92ff3e8b94e067765be9eea639acb6
#
_entry.id   cc92ff3e8b94e067765be9eea639acb6
#
_cell.length_a   1.000
_cell.length_b   1.000
_cell.length_c   1.000
_cell.angle_alpha   90.00
_cell.angle_beta   90.00
_cell.angle_gamma   90.00
#
_symmetry.space_group_name_H-M   'P 1'
#
loop_
_entity.id
_entity.type
_entity.pdbx_description
1 polymer ?
#
loop_
_entity_poly.entity_id
_entity_poly.type
_entity_poly.pdbx_seq_one_letter_code
_entity_poly.pdbx_strand_id
1 'polypeptide(L)'
;MKEWLKRILPRWFQYLLYRGIWDPVRRAVWKALGLRCTLRSGITVRVLSHPDWVIYNEVIVNGEYDSVIRETLDKEAPGSSMRVVDLGANVGYFSFRFADLYIQKFGSDGDLRLTLVEGSPNVFGQLEKRVREEPFLRDRTRLVNGLVGQRAGGAYIGQGYIHYGHGASADRTWGARFVPYVDLTSLLKESDRIDLLKCDIEGAEFDLIDNYGELLQNVDAMVIEFHHYGRDVDRAREQLRTLGFKSAEVLSAVSPCSVEFFRR
;
A
#
# COMPACT_ATOMS: atom_id res chain seq x y z
N MET A 1 -19.38 19.45 8.94
CA MET A 1 -20.72 20.10 8.96
C MET A 1 -21.39 19.73 10.27
N LYS A 2 -21.89 20.71 11.03
CA LYS A 2 -22.49 20.42 12.36
C LYS A 2 -23.69 19.49 12.22
N GLU A 3 -23.91 18.56 13.16
CA GLU A 3 -24.94 17.51 13.12
C GLU A 3 -26.37 18.07 12.90
N TRP A 4 -26.68 19.26 13.40
CA TRP A 4 -27.97 19.90 13.21
C TRP A 4 -28.24 20.31 11.75
N LEU A 5 -27.18 20.71 11.00
CA LEU A 5 -27.33 21.03 9.56
C LEU A 5 -27.63 19.78 8.74
N LYS A 6 -27.11 18.62 9.12
CA LYS A 6 -27.43 17.34 8.47
C LYS A 6 -28.91 16.95 8.61
N ARG A 7 -29.58 17.42 9.67
CA ARG A 7 -30.99 17.14 9.92
C ARG A 7 -31.95 18.02 9.14
N ILE A 8 -31.53 19.21 8.75
CA ILE A 8 -32.40 20.24 8.11
C ILE A 8 -32.25 20.25 6.59
N LEU A 9 -31.08 19.93 6.07
CA LEU A 9 -30.80 20.01 4.64
C LEU A 9 -31.09 18.70 3.91
N PRO A 10 -31.71 18.70 2.73
CA PRO A 10 -31.88 17.51 1.89
C PRO A 10 -30.50 16.87 1.56
N ARG A 11 -30.42 15.55 1.46
CA ARG A 11 -29.17 14.81 1.20
C ARG A 11 -28.45 15.28 -0.05
N TRP A 12 -29.18 15.60 -1.13
CA TRP A 12 -28.58 16.12 -2.35
C TRP A 12 -27.92 17.49 -2.18
N PHE A 13 -28.50 18.35 -1.33
CA PHE A 13 -27.95 19.67 -1.03
C PHE A 13 -26.73 19.58 -0.11
N GLN A 14 -26.75 18.65 0.87
CA GLN A 14 -25.57 18.32 1.67
C GLN A 14 -24.41 17.85 0.78
N TYR A 15 -24.70 17.02 -0.21
CA TYR A 15 -23.73 16.53 -1.18
C TYR A 15 -23.15 17.65 -2.04
N LEU A 16 -24.00 18.56 -2.54
CA LEU A 16 -23.57 19.74 -3.30
C LEU A 16 -22.69 20.69 -2.48
N LEU A 17 -23.07 20.98 -1.23
CA LEU A 17 -22.27 21.80 -0.31
C LEU A 17 -20.93 21.13 -0.02
N TYR A 18 -20.94 19.85 0.28
CA TYR A 18 -19.74 19.11 0.59
C TYR A 18 -18.79 19.04 -0.60
N ARG A 19 -19.26 18.61 -1.77
CA ARG A 19 -18.43 18.52 -2.98
C ARG A 19 -18.12 19.85 -3.64
N GLY A 20 -19.07 20.77 -3.66
CA GLY A 20 -18.92 22.04 -4.35
C GLY A 20 -18.10 23.08 -3.58
N ILE A 21 -18.15 23.07 -2.27
CA ILE A 21 -17.50 24.10 -1.44
C ILE A 21 -16.44 23.49 -0.53
N TRP A 22 -16.81 22.54 0.33
CA TRP A 22 -15.92 22.02 1.38
C TRP A 22 -14.74 21.23 0.82
N ASP A 23 -14.96 20.38 -0.17
CA ASP A 23 -13.87 19.59 -0.77
C ASP A 23 -12.83 20.44 -1.50
N PRO A 24 -13.21 21.44 -2.33
CA PRO A 24 -12.25 22.37 -2.91
C PRO A 24 -11.49 23.19 -1.86
N VAL A 25 -12.20 23.71 -0.86
CA VAL A 25 -11.56 24.49 0.22
C VAL A 25 -10.59 23.62 1.02
N ARG A 26 -11.01 22.43 1.42
CA ARG A 26 -10.15 21.48 2.11
C ARG A 26 -8.90 21.15 1.30
N ARG A 27 -9.05 20.85 0.01
CA ARG A 27 -7.92 20.59 -0.90
C ARG A 27 -6.99 21.80 -1.01
N ALA A 28 -7.55 23.00 -1.13
CA ALA A 28 -6.76 24.23 -1.18
C ALA A 28 -5.96 24.44 0.11
N VAL A 29 -6.58 24.20 1.27
CA VAL A 29 -5.91 24.30 2.58
C VAL A 29 -4.77 23.29 2.68
N TRP A 30 -4.99 22.00 2.38
CA TRP A 30 -3.94 20.98 2.43
C TRP A 30 -2.79 21.29 1.46
N LYS A 31 -3.12 21.75 0.26
CA LYS A 31 -2.13 22.17 -0.75
C LYS A 31 -1.31 23.37 -0.26
N ALA A 32 -1.95 24.34 0.39
CA ALA A 32 -1.28 25.52 0.95
C ALA A 32 -0.40 25.16 2.16
N LEU A 33 -0.85 24.23 3.01
CA LEU A 33 -0.06 23.75 4.15
C LEU A 33 1.20 23.02 3.68
N GLY A 34 1.10 22.19 2.64
CA GLY A 34 2.24 21.51 2.01
C GLY A 34 3.16 20.83 3.02
N LEU A 35 2.59 20.11 4.00
CA LEU A 35 3.34 19.58 5.14
C LEU A 35 4.45 18.66 4.67
N ARG A 36 5.64 18.91 5.20
CA ARG A 36 6.84 18.08 5.02
C ARG A 36 7.32 17.64 6.39
N CYS A 37 7.46 16.34 6.56
CA CYS A 37 7.93 15.75 7.80
C CYS A 37 9.23 15.01 7.52
N THR A 38 10.32 15.42 8.17
CA THR A 38 11.60 14.70 8.07
C THR A 38 11.66 13.62 9.14
N LEU A 39 11.85 12.39 8.71
CA LEU A 39 11.99 11.20 9.55
C LEU A 39 13.41 11.16 10.17
N ARG A 40 13.63 10.20 11.09
CA ARG A 40 14.91 10.13 11.82
C ARG A 40 16.12 9.86 10.95
N SER A 41 15.94 9.15 9.83
CA SER A 41 17.00 8.89 8.84
C SER A 41 17.35 10.09 7.95
N GLY A 42 16.57 11.17 8.00
CA GLY A 42 16.64 12.29 7.08
C GLY A 42 15.67 12.20 5.89
N ILE A 43 15.03 11.06 5.67
CA ILE A 43 14.00 10.90 4.63
C ILE A 43 12.86 11.89 4.87
N THR A 44 12.43 12.56 3.81
CA THR A 44 11.33 13.53 3.86
C THR A 44 10.05 12.94 3.26
N VAL A 45 8.99 12.91 4.04
CA VAL A 45 7.64 12.54 3.59
C VAL A 45 6.74 13.76 3.47
N ARG A 46 5.79 13.72 2.54
CA ARG A 46 4.84 14.83 2.29
C ARG A 46 3.43 14.40 2.63
N VAL A 47 2.69 15.28 3.30
CA VAL A 47 1.26 15.13 3.57
C VAL A 47 0.52 16.25 2.82
N LEU A 48 -0.15 15.90 1.74
CA LEU A 48 -0.73 16.85 0.78
C LEU A 48 -2.26 16.84 0.79
N SER A 49 -2.88 15.91 1.54
CA SER A 49 -4.32 15.75 1.61
C SER A 49 -4.75 15.17 2.95
N HIS A 50 -6.05 15.23 3.25
CA HIS A 50 -6.58 14.56 4.44
C HIS A 50 -6.43 13.04 4.40
N PRO A 51 -6.67 12.33 3.29
CA PRO A 51 -6.32 10.91 3.19
C PRO A 51 -4.84 10.63 3.48
N ASP A 52 -3.92 11.41 2.92
CA ASP A 52 -2.49 11.30 3.25
C ASP A 52 -2.24 11.41 4.75
N TRP A 53 -2.91 12.34 5.43
CA TRP A 53 -2.77 12.54 6.87
C TRP A 53 -3.20 11.32 7.68
N VAL A 54 -4.28 10.65 7.25
CA VAL A 54 -4.75 9.43 7.92
C VAL A 54 -3.70 8.33 7.81
N ILE A 55 -3.27 8.00 6.58
CA ILE A 55 -2.26 6.96 6.35
C ILE A 55 -0.92 7.31 6.99
N TYR A 56 -0.52 8.60 6.97
CA TYR A 56 0.68 9.07 7.66
C TYR A 56 0.62 8.78 9.16
N ASN A 57 -0.53 9.03 9.80
CA ASN A 57 -0.67 8.72 11.22
C ASN A 57 -0.62 7.21 11.49
N GLU A 58 -1.28 6.40 10.68
CA GLU A 58 -1.27 4.93 10.82
C GLU A 58 0.15 4.39 10.67
N VAL A 59 0.81 4.71 9.57
CA VAL A 59 2.09 4.10 9.21
C VAL A 59 3.28 4.73 9.93
N ILE A 60 3.32 6.07 10.04
CA ILE A 60 4.52 6.78 10.54
C ILE A 60 4.38 7.12 12.03
N VAL A 61 3.23 7.65 12.46
CA VAL A 61 3.06 8.12 13.85
C VAL A 61 2.77 6.95 14.78
N ASN A 62 1.81 6.10 14.42
CA ASN A 62 1.42 4.93 15.21
C ASN A 62 2.35 3.74 14.98
N GLY A 63 3.08 3.72 13.85
CA GLY A 63 4.05 2.65 13.53
C GLY A 63 3.38 1.30 13.29
N GLU A 64 2.25 1.25 12.61
CA GLU A 64 1.46 0.02 12.40
C GLU A 64 2.31 -1.14 11.87
N TYR A 65 3.27 -0.86 10.99
CA TYR A 65 4.16 -1.86 10.39
C TYR A 65 5.55 -1.92 11.05
N ASP A 66 5.82 -1.12 12.09
CA ASP A 66 7.17 -1.01 12.68
C ASP A 66 7.70 -2.34 13.22
N SER A 67 6.86 -3.14 13.86
CA SER A 67 7.23 -4.46 14.39
C SER A 67 7.66 -5.40 13.26
N VAL A 68 6.87 -5.45 12.19
CA VAL A 68 7.14 -6.25 10.98
C VAL A 68 8.45 -5.84 10.33
N ILE A 69 8.63 -4.54 10.12
CA ILE A 69 9.83 -3.99 9.47
C ILE A 69 11.05 -4.29 10.32
N ARG A 70 11.02 -4.04 11.63
CA ARG A 70 12.15 -4.30 12.54
C ARG A 70 12.50 -5.78 12.60
N GLU A 71 11.50 -6.67 12.73
CA GLU A 71 11.75 -8.11 12.74
C GLU A 71 12.39 -8.57 11.42
N THR A 72 11.93 -8.05 10.27
CA THR A 72 12.54 -8.36 8.98
C THR A 72 13.98 -7.85 8.91
N LEU A 73 14.22 -6.62 9.33
CA LEU A 73 15.57 -6.05 9.37
C LEU A 73 16.49 -6.81 10.34
N ASP A 74 15.98 -7.33 11.46
CA ASP A 74 16.77 -8.04 12.47
C ASP A 74 17.30 -9.41 12.01
N LYS A 75 16.67 -9.99 10.98
CA LYS A 75 17.12 -11.24 10.36
C LYS A 75 18.30 -11.04 9.40
N GLU A 76 18.54 -9.82 8.95
CA GLU A 76 19.54 -9.52 7.93
C GLU A 76 20.87 -9.06 8.51
N ALA A 77 21.96 -9.56 7.90
CA ALA A 77 23.31 -9.13 8.25
C ALA A 77 23.64 -7.78 7.60
N PRO A 78 24.52 -6.97 8.23
CA PRO A 78 25.03 -5.76 7.58
C PRO A 78 25.68 -6.08 6.23
N GLY A 79 25.26 -5.34 5.19
CA GLY A 79 25.79 -5.51 3.83
C GLY A 79 25.08 -6.59 2.99
N SER A 80 24.07 -7.30 3.52
CA SER A 80 23.22 -8.16 2.70
C SER A 80 22.33 -7.33 1.76
N SER A 81 22.04 -7.89 0.58
CA SER A 81 21.05 -7.32 -0.33
C SER A 81 19.65 -7.61 0.21
N MET A 82 18.81 -6.59 0.33
CA MET A 82 17.45 -6.71 0.81
C MET A 82 16.44 -6.33 -0.27
N ARG A 83 15.44 -7.17 -0.45
CA ARG A 83 14.37 -6.98 -1.44
C ARG A 83 13.01 -6.92 -0.78
N VAL A 84 12.31 -5.82 -1.00
CA VAL A 84 10.97 -5.56 -0.47
C VAL A 84 10.00 -5.29 -1.61
N VAL A 85 8.85 -5.91 -1.53
CA VAL A 85 7.75 -5.75 -2.49
C VAL A 85 6.55 -5.13 -1.77
N ASP A 86 6.02 -4.03 -2.30
CA ASP A 86 4.87 -3.31 -1.77
C ASP A 86 3.76 -3.33 -2.82
N LEU A 87 2.79 -4.24 -2.64
CA LEU A 87 1.62 -4.38 -3.50
C LEU A 87 0.47 -3.56 -2.92
N GLY A 88 -0.07 -2.64 -3.73
CA GLY A 88 -0.95 -1.59 -3.25
C GLY A 88 -0.17 -0.50 -2.51
N ALA A 89 0.89 -0.01 -3.15
CA ALA A 89 1.83 0.92 -2.50
C ALA A 89 1.22 2.29 -2.16
N ASN A 90 0.05 2.59 -2.71
CA ASN A 90 -0.62 3.86 -2.51
C ASN A 90 0.35 5.03 -2.82
N VAL A 91 0.48 6.01 -1.95
CA VAL A 91 1.43 7.12 -2.09
C VAL A 91 2.80 6.84 -1.45
N GLY A 92 3.05 5.60 -0.97
CA GLY A 92 4.36 5.08 -0.60
C GLY A 92 4.72 5.13 0.88
N TYR A 93 3.80 5.47 1.81
CA TYR A 93 4.17 5.65 3.22
C TYR A 93 4.82 4.42 3.86
N PHE A 94 4.34 3.20 3.55
CA PHE A 94 4.99 1.97 4.02
C PHE A 94 6.45 1.90 3.54
N SER A 95 6.69 2.08 2.25
CA SER A 95 8.04 2.02 1.66
C SER A 95 8.96 3.13 2.17
N PHE A 96 8.45 4.34 2.41
CA PHE A 96 9.20 5.41 3.05
C PHE A 96 9.55 5.07 4.51
N ARG A 97 8.62 4.46 5.26
CA ARG A 97 8.89 4.00 6.63
C ARG A 97 9.89 2.87 6.67
N PHE A 98 9.78 1.93 5.73
CA PHE A 98 10.76 0.85 5.60
C PHE A 98 12.17 1.42 5.38
N ALA A 99 12.32 2.34 4.43
CA ALA A 99 13.60 2.98 4.14
C ALA A 99 14.13 3.78 5.33
N ASP A 100 13.27 4.48 6.08
CA ASP A 100 13.66 5.21 7.30
C ASP A 100 14.27 4.27 8.34
N LEU A 101 13.62 3.14 8.64
CA LEU A 101 14.10 2.16 9.61
C LEU A 101 15.34 1.41 9.09
N TYR A 102 15.40 1.12 7.79
CA TYR A 102 16.55 0.51 7.14
C TYR A 102 17.81 1.38 7.30
N ILE A 103 17.71 2.68 6.97
CA ILE A 103 18.84 3.61 7.11
C ILE A 103 19.27 3.74 8.57
N GLN A 104 18.34 3.79 9.50
CA GLN A 104 18.66 3.85 10.93
C GLN A 104 19.46 2.63 11.39
N LYS A 105 19.27 1.48 10.78
CA LYS A 105 19.94 0.23 11.16
C LYS A 105 21.26 0.01 10.40
N PHE A 106 21.24 0.18 9.08
CA PHE A 106 22.33 -0.22 8.19
C PHE A 106 23.06 0.96 7.53
N GLY A 107 22.57 2.19 7.69
CA GLY A 107 23.09 3.35 6.98
C GLY A 107 22.51 3.47 5.55
N SER A 108 22.97 4.50 4.84
CA SER A 108 22.48 4.82 3.48
C SER A 108 23.17 4.02 2.36
N ASP A 109 24.26 3.33 2.65
CA ASP A 109 25.10 2.68 1.65
C ASP A 109 24.72 1.22 1.37
N GLY A 110 23.74 0.69 2.10
CA GLY A 110 23.28 -0.69 1.95
C GLY A 110 22.51 -0.94 0.64
N ASP A 111 22.49 -2.20 0.20
CA ASP A 111 21.78 -2.67 -1.01
C ASP A 111 20.31 -2.99 -0.69
N LEU A 112 19.48 -1.95 -0.63
CA LEU A 112 18.03 -2.07 -0.54
C LEU A 112 17.42 -1.93 -1.93
N ARG A 113 16.52 -2.86 -2.30
CA ARG A 113 15.73 -2.81 -3.54
C ARG A 113 14.25 -2.91 -3.24
N LEU A 114 13.52 -1.93 -3.72
CA LEU A 114 12.07 -1.84 -3.55
C LEU A 114 11.36 -2.03 -4.89
N THR A 115 10.29 -2.84 -4.90
CA THR A 115 9.36 -2.89 -6.04
C THR A 115 7.98 -2.49 -5.54
N LEU A 116 7.46 -1.38 -6.03
CA LEU A 116 6.18 -0.80 -5.65
C LEU A 116 5.19 -0.92 -6.79
N VAL A 117 4.06 -1.56 -6.52
CA VAL A 117 2.96 -1.71 -7.47
C VAL A 117 1.74 -0.94 -6.96
N GLU A 118 1.20 -0.05 -7.79
CA GLU A 118 0.00 0.73 -7.47
C GLU A 118 -0.97 0.71 -8.66
N GLY A 119 -2.23 0.32 -8.37
CA GLY A 119 -3.26 0.14 -9.39
C GLY A 119 -3.82 1.47 -9.93
N SER A 120 -4.09 2.43 -9.05
CA SER A 120 -4.69 3.70 -9.46
C SER A 120 -3.70 4.61 -10.21
N PRO A 121 -3.92 4.94 -11.51
CA PRO A 121 -2.99 5.80 -12.24
C PRO A 121 -2.80 7.19 -11.62
N ASN A 122 -3.83 7.70 -10.95
CA ASN A 122 -3.75 9.02 -10.30
C ASN A 122 -2.92 8.96 -9.01
N VAL A 123 -3.05 7.89 -8.22
CA VAL A 123 -2.28 7.66 -7.01
C VAL A 123 -0.84 7.31 -7.38
N PHE A 124 -0.66 6.46 -8.40
CA PHE A 124 0.65 6.12 -8.95
C PHE A 124 1.46 7.35 -9.39
N GLY A 125 0.84 8.32 -10.07
CA GLY A 125 1.53 9.56 -10.44
C GLY A 125 2.00 10.38 -9.23
N GLN A 126 1.29 10.31 -8.10
CA GLN A 126 1.73 10.93 -6.84
C GLN A 126 2.86 10.15 -6.19
N LEU A 127 2.75 8.81 -6.16
CA LEU A 127 3.80 7.90 -5.69
C LEU A 127 5.10 8.13 -6.46
N GLU A 128 5.04 8.10 -7.78
CA GLU A 128 6.19 8.31 -8.65
C GLU A 128 6.89 9.65 -8.37
N LYS A 129 6.11 10.72 -8.25
CA LYS A 129 6.67 12.04 -7.91
C LYS A 129 7.38 12.02 -6.56
N ARG A 130 6.78 11.43 -5.52
CA ARG A 130 7.36 11.38 -4.17
C ARG A 130 8.66 10.56 -4.15
N VAL A 131 8.67 9.40 -4.79
CA VAL A 131 9.86 8.55 -4.87
C VAL A 131 10.99 9.24 -5.63
N ARG A 132 10.70 9.92 -6.76
CA ARG A 132 11.71 10.65 -7.52
C ARG A 132 12.31 11.84 -6.77
N GLU A 133 11.54 12.46 -5.88
CA GLU A 133 11.98 13.60 -5.08
C GLU A 133 12.83 13.19 -3.87
N GLU A 134 12.79 11.90 -3.46
CA GLU A 134 13.58 11.37 -2.35
C GLU A 134 14.83 10.65 -2.88
N PRO A 135 16.03 11.19 -2.70
CA PRO A 135 17.25 10.66 -3.32
C PRO A 135 17.52 9.20 -2.96
N PHE A 136 17.32 8.80 -1.71
CA PHE A 136 17.57 7.43 -1.28
C PHE A 136 16.66 6.42 -1.99
N LEU A 137 15.37 6.75 -2.14
CA LEU A 137 14.39 5.88 -2.78
C LEU A 137 14.49 5.88 -4.29
N ARG A 138 14.77 7.02 -4.90
CA ARG A 138 14.78 7.20 -6.36
C ARG A 138 15.61 6.15 -7.09
N ASP A 139 16.79 5.86 -6.58
CA ASP A 139 17.76 5.00 -7.25
C ASP A 139 17.63 3.52 -6.82
N ARG A 140 16.74 3.23 -5.86
CA ARG A 140 16.51 1.90 -5.26
C ARG A 140 15.12 1.34 -5.52
N THR A 141 14.26 2.09 -6.20
CA THR A 141 12.85 1.74 -6.33
C THR A 141 12.45 1.51 -7.79
N ARG A 142 11.87 0.35 -8.06
CA ARG A 142 11.15 0.05 -9.28
C ARG A 142 9.66 0.35 -9.07
N LEU A 143 9.09 1.21 -9.89
CA LEU A 143 7.69 1.61 -9.84
C LEU A 143 6.91 0.97 -10.97
N VAL A 144 5.73 0.44 -10.67
CA VAL A 144 4.86 -0.24 -11.63
C VAL A 144 3.41 0.22 -11.43
N ASN A 145 2.80 0.76 -12.48
CA ASN A 145 1.36 1.02 -12.48
C ASN A 145 0.61 -0.17 -13.05
N GLY A 146 -0.16 -0.84 -12.23
CA GLY A 146 -0.96 -1.99 -12.63
C GLY A 146 -1.70 -2.64 -11.47
N LEU A 147 -2.67 -3.47 -11.79
CA LEU A 147 -3.44 -4.26 -10.83
C LEU A 147 -2.70 -5.55 -10.48
N VAL A 148 -2.96 -6.07 -9.29
CA VAL A 148 -2.43 -7.34 -8.80
C VAL A 148 -3.59 -8.30 -8.53
N GLY A 149 -3.30 -9.60 -8.55
CA GLY A 149 -4.25 -10.68 -8.25
C GLY A 149 -4.43 -11.63 -9.43
N GLN A 150 -4.61 -11.11 -10.64
CA GLN A 150 -4.70 -11.92 -11.86
C GLN A 150 -3.40 -11.86 -12.68
N ARG A 151 -3.14 -12.89 -13.51
CA ARG A 151 -1.91 -12.95 -14.35
C ARG A 151 -2.03 -12.17 -15.66
N ALA A 152 -3.24 -11.95 -16.15
CA ALA A 152 -3.51 -11.28 -17.42
C ALA A 152 -4.85 -10.54 -17.39
N GLY A 153 -5.08 -9.72 -18.43
CA GLY A 153 -6.29 -8.91 -18.54
C GLY A 153 -6.14 -7.57 -17.85
N GLY A 154 -7.21 -7.08 -17.27
CA GLY A 154 -7.25 -5.81 -16.56
C GLY A 154 -8.66 -5.48 -16.10
N ALA A 155 -8.80 -4.39 -15.37
CA ALA A 155 -10.07 -3.91 -14.90
C ALA A 155 -10.16 -2.38 -14.97
N TYR A 156 -11.36 -1.85 -14.77
CA TYR A 156 -11.58 -0.41 -14.76
C TYR A 156 -11.49 0.12 -13.33
N ILE A 157 -10.69 1.16 -13.12
CA ILE A 157 -10.61 1.88 -11.85
C ILE A 157 -11.31 3.23 -12.02
N GLY A 158 -12.28 3.50 -11.14
CA GLY A 158 -12.99 4.78 -11.10
C GLY A 158 -12.08 5.94 -10.71
N GLN A 159 -12.35 7.14 -11.22
CA GLN A 159 -11.64 8.36 -10.85
C GLN A 159 -12.13 8.92 -9.50
N GLY A 160 -12.10 8.13 -8.43
CA GLY A 160 -12.32 8.65 -7.09
C GLY A 160 -11.06 9.36 -6.58
N TYR A 161 -11.25 10.48 -5.86
CA TYR A 161 -10.16 11.21 -5.20
C TYR A 161 -9.81 10.64 -3.82
N ILE A 162 -10.34 9.46 -3.49
CA ILE A 162 -10.19 8.86 -2.17
C ILE A 162 -9.16 7.74 -2.31
N HIS A 163 -8.12 7.78 -1.49
CA HIS A 163 -7.05 6.77 -1.45
C HIS A 163 -7.52 5.44 -0.82
N TYR A 164 -8.79 5.33 -0.43
CA TYR A 164 -9.42 4.16 0.18
C TYR A 164 -10.48 3.58 -0.74
N GLY A 165 -10.51 2.25 -0.87
CA GLY A 165 -11.65 1.52 -1.42
C GLY A 165 -11.88 1.69 -2.92
N HIS A 166 -10.85 1.76 -3.72
CA HIS A 166 -10.96 1.69 -5.18
C HIS A 166 -10.98 0.23 -5.63
N GLY A 167 -12.13 -0.43 -5.44
CA GLY A 167 -12.35 -1.73 -6.05
C GLY A 167 -12.21 -1.65 -7.57
N ALA A 168 -11.46 -2.57 -8.15
CA ALA A 168 -11.44 -2.77 -9.58
C ALA A 168 -12.77 -3.37 -10.05
N SER A 169 -13.32 -2.88 -11.16
CA SER A 169 -14.55 -3.39 -11.74
C SER A 169 -14.32 -3.87 -13.17
N ALA A 170 -14.97 -4.98 -13.54
CA ALA A 170 -15.02 -5.41 -14.92
C ALA A 170 -15.80 -4.43 -15.81
N ASP A 171 -16.72 -3.66 -15.22
CA ASP A 171 -17.61 -2.77 -15.94
C ASP A 171 -17.02 -1.35 -16.06
N ARG A 172 -17.11 -0.81 -17.28
CA ARG A 172 -16.70 0.55 -17.55
C ARG A 172 -17.75 1.55 -17.05
N THR A 173 -17.43 2.21 -15.93
CA THR A 173 -18.21 3.38 -15.46
C THR A 173 -17.66 4.68 -16.08
N TRP A 174 -18.48 5.74 -16.07
CA TRP A 174 -18.07 7.03 -16.64
C TRP A 174 -16.82 7.58 -15.90
N GLY A 175 -15.79 7.92 -16.68
CA GLY A 175 -14.53 8.41 -16.13
C GLY A 175 -13.58 7.33 -15.60
N ALA A 176 -13.94 6.04 -15.63
CA ALA A 176 -13.04 4.96 -15.24
C ALA A 176 -11.92 4.76 -16.28
N ARG A 177 -10.73 4.43 -15.80
CA ARG A 177 -9.57 4.06 -16.65
C ARG A 177 -9.33 2.58 -16.58
N PHE A 178 -9.09 1.97 -17.75
CA PHE A 178 -8.62 0.60 -17.82
C PHE A 178 -7.18 0.52 -17.34
N VAL A 179 -6.91 -0.44 -16.43
CA VAL A 179 -5.58 -0.71 -15.89
C VAL A 179 -5.31 -2.20 -16.07
N PRO A 180 -4.18 -2.58 -16.70
CA PRO A 180 -3.82 -3.98 -16.88
C PRO A 180 -3.42 -4.63 -15.56
N TYR A 181 -3.62 -5.94 -15.46
CA TYR A 181 -2.97 -6.75 -14.44
C TYR A 181 -1.48 -6.91 -14.75
N VAL A 182 -0.68 -6.86 -13.70
CA VAL A 182 0.76 -7.12 -13.76
C VAL A 182 0.99 -8.60 -13.46
N ASP A 183 1.62 -9.31 -14.36
CA ASP A 183 2.13 -10.63 -14.04
C ASP A 183 3.35 -10.51 -13.11
N LEU A 184 3.14 -10.84 -11.84
CA LEU A 184 4.18 -10.75 -10.82
C LEU A 184 5.33 -11.72 -11.06
N THR A 185 5.10 -12.87 -11.69
CA THR A 185 6.16 -13.83 -12.01
C THR A 185 7.16 -13.21 -12.99
N SER A 186 6.66 -12.49 -14.00
CA SER A 186 7.51 -11.77 -14.95
C SER A 186 8.18 -10.53 -14.33
N LEU A 187 7.51 -9.89 -13.36
CA LEU A 187 8.02 -8.69 -12.69
C LEU A 187 9.14 -9.02 -11.70
N LEU A 188 8.96 -10.07 -10.90
CA LEU A 188 9.76 -10.45 -9.75
C LEU A 188 10.50 -11.78 -10.06
N LYS A 189 11.29 -11.89 -11.04
CA LYS A 189 12.00 -13.12 -11.44
C LYS A 189 11.93 -14.26 -10.41
N GLU A 190 11.54 -15.45 -10.82
CA GLU A 190 11.24 -16.62 -9.95
C GLU A 190 12.37 -17.03 -8.98
N SER A 191 13.62 -16.65 -9.25
CA SER A 191 14.78 -16.99 -8.42
C SER A 191 15.10 -15.95 -7.33
N ASP A 192 14.38 -14.86 -7.28
CA ASP A 192 14.70 -13.77 -6.40
C ASP A 192 13.99 -13.94 -5.05
N ARG A 193 14.75 -14.20 -3.98
CA ARG A 193 14.26 -14.14 -2.60
C ARG A 193 13.64 -12.75 -2.34
N ILE A 194 12.50 -12.73 -1.68
CA ILE A 194 11.81 -11.53 -1.23
C ILE A 194 11.80 -11.55 0.30
N ASP A 195 12.51 -10.62 0.92
CA ASP A 195 12.65 -10.57 2.37
C ASP A 195 11.37 -10.13 3.06
N LEU A 196 10.64 -9.18 2.44
CA LEU A 196 9.32 -8.76 2.90
C LEU A 196 8.41 -8.41 1.72
N LEU A 197 7.21 -9.00 1.72
CA LEU A 197 6.11 -8.61 0.85
C LEU A 197 5.00 -7.97 1.68
N LYS A 198 4.67 -6.71 1.40
CA LYS A 198 3.43 -6.08 1.89
C LYS A 198 2.37 -6.23 0.81
N CYS A 199 1.16 -6.62 1.21
CA CYS A 199 0.01 -6.77 0.33
C CYS A 199 -1.22 -6.10 0.95
N ASP A 200 -1.70 -5.07 0.28
CA ASP A 200 -2.91 -4.33 0.59
C ASP A 200 -3.50 -3.86 -0.75
N ILE A 201 -4.34 -4.69 -1.36
CA ILE A 201 -4.80 -4.56 -2.75
C ILE A 201 -6.33 -4.57 -2.87
N GLU A 202 -6.99 -4.14 -1.80
CA GLU A 202 -8.40 -3.79 -1.77
C GLU A 202 -9.33 -4.93 -2.24
N GLY A 203 -9.09 -6.14 -1.74
CA GLY A 203 -9.91 -7.34 -1.94
C GLY A 203 -9.39 -8.35 -2.95
N ALA A 204 -8.26 -8.10 -3.62
CA ALA A 204 -7.61 -9.04 -4.52
C ALA A 204 -6.54 -9.93 -3.84
N GLU A 205 -6.42 -9.88 -2.51
CA GLU A 205 -5.44 -10.64 -1.71
C GLU A 205 -5.63 -12.15 -1.90
N PHE A 206 -6.88 -12.60 -1.97
CA PHE A 206 -7.23 -14.01 -2.17
C PHE A 206 -6.82 -14.48 -3.58
N ASP A 207 -7.03 -13.64 -4.58
CA ASP A 207 -6.63 -13.93 -5.96
C ASP A 207 -5.09 -13.97 -6.10
N LEU A 208 -4.37 -13.14 -5.35
CA LEU A 208 -2.92 -13.22 -5.24
C LEU A 208 -2.47 -14.59 -4.71
N ILE A 209 -3.06 -15.05 -3.60
CA ILE A 209 -2.71 -16.32 -2.98
C ILE A 209 -3.05 -17.49 -3.92
N ASP A 210 -4.21 -17.47 -4.56
CA ASP A 210 -4.65 -18.52 -5.48
C ASP A 210 -3.78 -18.60 -6.74
N ASN A 211 -3.35 -17.46 -7.29
CA ASN A 211 -2.66 -17.41 -8.59
C ASN A 211 -1.13 -17.40 -8.52
N TYR A 212 -0.53 -17.01 -7.38
CA TYR A 212 0.91 -16.79 -7.26
C TYR A 212 1.58 -17.62 -6.15
N GLY A 213 1.03 -18.79 -5.84
CA GLY A 213 1.57 -19.68 -4.79
C GLY A 213 3.06 -20.01 -4.97
N GLU A 214 3.51 -20.26 -6.19
CA GLU A 214 4.94 -20.54 -6.49
C GLU A 214 5.83 -19.34 -6.18
N LEU A 215 5.42 -18.13 -6.54
CA LEU A 215 6.14 -16.90 -6.21
C LEU A 215 6.19 -16.69 -4.70
N LEU A 216 5.07 -16.93 -4.01
CA LEU A 216 4.99 -16.79 -2.56
C LEU A 216 5.90 -17.75 -1.80
N GLN A 217 6.35 -18.85 -2.42
CA GLN A 217 7.36 -19.74 -1.84
C GLN A 217 8.72 -19.07 -1.66
N ASN A 218 9.02 -18.02 -2.43
CA ASN A 218 10.26 -17.26 -2.34
C ASN A 218 10.17 -16.04 -1.40
N VAL A 219 9.04 -15.87 -0.70
CA VAL A 219 8.79 -14.78 0.26
C VAL A 219 9.09 -15.28 1.67
N ASP A 220 10.00 -14.63 2.39
CA ASP A 220 10.36 -15.01 3.76
C ASP A 220 9.37 -14.49 4.79
N ALA A 221 8.90 -13.28 4.60
CA ALA A 221 7.91 -12.64 5.46
C ALA A 221 6.88 -11.89 4.62
N MET A 222 5.63 -11.92 5.06
CA MET A 222 4.54 -11.23 4.38
C MET A 222 3.64 -10.54 5.39
N VAL A 223 3.35 -9.25 5.16
CA VAL A 223 2.27 -8.55 5.85
C VAL A 223 1.15 -8.30 4.85
N ILE A 224 -0.04 -8.76 5.19
CA ILE A 224 -1.21 -8.72 4.30
C ILE A 224 -2.41 -8.10 5.03
N GLU A 225 -3.08 -7.15 4.36
CA GLU A 225 -4.37 -6.65 4.81
C GLU A 225 -5.47 -7.42 4.07
N PHE A 226 -6.17 -8.30 4.80
CA PHE A 226 -7.32 -9.01 4.25
C PHE A 226 -8.56 -8.14 4.29
N HIS A 227 -9.14 -7.90 3.12
CA HIS A 227 -10.46 -7.30 2.96
C HIS A 227 -11.50 -8.40 2.88
N HIS A 228 -12.23 -8.62 3.96
CA HIS A 228 -13.07 -9.82 4.12
C HIS A 228 -14.17 -9.92 3.06
N TYR A 229 -14.95 -8.88 2.81
CA TYR A 229 -16.01 -8.80 1.79
C TYR A 229 -16.73 -10.13 1.48
N GLY A 230 -16.99 -10.96 2.50
CA GLY A 230 -17.59 -12.28 2.36
C GLY A 230 -16.62 -13.38 1.87
N ARG A 231 -15.32 -13.12 1.79
CA ARG A 231 -14.28 -14.11 1.47
C ARG A 231 -13.83 -14.88 2.72
N ASP A 232 -13.35 -16.09 2.51
CA ASP A 232 -12.91 -17.00 3.57
C ASP A 232 -11.43 -16.78 3.91
N VAL A 233 -11.18 -15.99 4.96
CA VAL A 233 -9.82 -15.68 5.44
C VAL A 233 -9.15 -16.91 6.04
N ASP A 234 -9.88 -17.82 6.67
CA ASP A 234 -9.30 -19.04 7.26
C ASP A 234 -8.78 -19.98 6.17
N ARG A 235 -9.47 -20.07 5.05
CA ARG A 235 -8.96 -20.78 3.86
C ARG A 235 -7.67 -20.15 3.35
N ALA A 236 -7.60 -18.82 3.26
CA ALA A 236 -6.40 -18.13 2.81
C ALA A 236 -5.20 -18.37 3.76
N ARG A 237 -5.44 -18.33 5.08
CA ARG A 237 -4.43 -18.67 6.08
C ARG A 237 -3.92 -20.10 5.93
N GLU A 238 -4.80 -21.06 5.66
CA GLU A 238 -4.42 -22.45 5.44
C GLU A 238 -3.60 -22.63 4.17
N GLN A 239 -3.98 -21.97 3.08
CA GLN A 239 -3.19 -21.95 1.85
C GLN A 239 -1.78 -21.40 2.11
N LEU A 240 -1.64 -20.28 2.84
CA LEU A 240 -0.34 -19.73 3.21
C LEU A 240 0.49 -20.70 4.07
N ARG A 241 -0.13 -21.47 4.99
CA ARG A 241 0.56 -22.53 5.74
C ARG A 241 1.09 -23.61 4.82
N THR A 242 0.31 -24.05 3.83
CA THR A 242 0.77 -25.06 2.85
C THR A 242 1.91 -24.55 1.98
N LEU A 243 2.02 -23.25 1.77
CA LEU A 243 3.12 -22.58 1.08
C LEU A 243 4.37 -22.39 1.97
N GLY A 244 4.31 -22.82 3.25
CA GLY A 244 5.44 -22.85 4.18
C GLY A 244 5.52 -21.69 5.17
N PHE A 245 4.52 -20.81 5.26
CA PHE A 245 4.43 -19.82 6.33
C PHE A 245 4.03 -20.52 7.64
N LYS A 246 4.89 -20.46 8.67
CA LYS A 246 4.76 -21.25 9.90
C LYS A 246 3.99 -20.54 11.00
N SER A 247 4.02 -19.23 10.99
CA SER A 247 3.35 -18.42 12.00
C SER A 247 2.58 -17.28 11.36
N ALA A 248 1.48 -16.93 11.99
CA ALA A 248 0.68 -15.76 11.66
C ALA A 248 0.42 -14.96 12.94
N GLU A 249 0.49 -13.65 12.85
CA GLU A 249 0.18 -12.73 13.94
C GLU A 249 -0.79 -11.67 13.41
N VAL A 250 -1.89 -11.47 14.12
CA VAL A 250 -2.84 -10.41 13.80
C VAL A 250 -2.32 -9.12 14.42
N LEU A 251 -1.94 -8.16 13.59
CA LEU A 251 -1.46 -6.85 14.02
C LEU A 251 -2.61 -5.90 14.32
N SER A 252 -3.64 -5.95 13.49
CA SER A 252 -4.84 -5.13 13.61
C SER A 252 -6.04 -5.89 13.05
N ALA A 253 -7.20 -5.70 13.68
CA ALA A 253 -8.46 -6.26 13.19
C ALA A 253 -9.57 -5.23 13.38
N VAL A 254 -9.88 -4.51 12.30
CA VAL A 254 -10.99 -3.53 12.26
C VAL A 254 -11.93 -3.96 11.13
N SER A 255 -13.04 -4.59 11.51
CA SER A 255 -14.01 -5.08 10.52
C SER A 255 -14.40 -3.98 9.50
N PRO A 256 -14.37 -4.28 8.19
CA PRO A 256 -14.25 -5.61 7.57
C PRO A 256 -12.79 -6.03 7.19
N CYS A 257 -11.76 -5.50 7.81
CA CYS A 257 -10.37 -5.76 7.47
C CYS A 257 -9.58 -6.38 8.63
N SER A 258 -8.51 -7.10 8.30
CA SER A 258 -7.48 -7.52 9.27
C SER A 258 -6.09 -7.41 8.65
N VAL A 259 -5.14 -6.85 9.39
CA VAL A 259 -3.73 -6.82 9.02
C VAL A 259 -3.02 -7.97 9.73
N GLU A 260 -2.40 -8.85 8.96
CA GLU A 260 -1.80 -10.07 9.48
C GLU A 260 -0.35 -10.22 8.97
N PHE A 261 0.53 -10.66 9.86
CA PHE A 261 1.93 -10.87 9.57
C PHE A 261 2.27 -12.35 9.57
N PHE A 262 2.77 -12.86 8.44
CA PHE A 262 3.15 -14.24 8.21
C PHE A 262 4.67 -14.38 8.10
N ARG A 263 5.22 -15.45 8.67
CA ARG A 263 6.67 -15.76 8.74
C ARG A 263 6.94 -17.19 8.29
N ARG A 264 8.13 -17.43 7.72
CA ARG A 264 8.66 -18.78 7.46
C ARG A 264 9.46 -19.35 8.63
#